data_3eb2c955c4636c3a04c20d15b43f65e9
#
_entry.id   3eb2c955c4636c3a04c20d15b43f65e9
#
_cell.length_a   1.000
_cell.length_b   1.000
_cell.length_c   1.000
_cell.angle_alpha   90.00
_cell.angle_beta   90.00
_cell.angle_gamma   90.00
#
_symmetry.space_group_name_H-M   'P 1'
#
loop_
_entity.id
_entity.type
_entity.pdbx_description
1 polymer ?
#
loop_
_entity_poly.entity_id
_entity_poly.type
_entity_poly.pdbx_seq_one_letter_code
_entity_poly.pdbx_strand_id
1 'polypeptide(L)'
;MTHPLVYEINTRCWLRDLSIRHGRCLTLDTVPETEFSEWQRRGFTHLWLMGVWTTGPRARELAQCDPALIAAYDALLPGWRAPDIGGSPYSIAAYTVPDALGGEAGLQSFRQRLHAHGFRLLLDFVPNHLGVDHPWTREQPDRFVQSPGPAAAAFRVTTPAGDRWLAHGKDPYFAPWTDTAQLDYRRAETRAALTALLQTIAARCDGVRCDMAMLLLQEVFARTWAEFPCPDAASPGEFWAEAIPAVKKQHPDFLFLAEAYWGRERQLQLLGFDYTYDKQLYDELLRGHGAGVQEHLLQSAPEYVASSAHFLENHDELRVAGALALAPHRAAALTVLGLPGLRLLHEGQLTGARYHAPVQLTRRPAEPPVPEVVALYDQLLAALARGGVGRGPAQLIAPRAAWPANPTHRHFILVLWPGAPDTFTLVTANLAPHPGQCYAPLPVADLARRNWILRDLLSEEWHHRTGPELQTRGLYLDLPAYGAQIFHAEPDD
;
A
#
# COMPACT_ATOMS: atom_id res chain seq x y z
N MET A 1 3.41 -17.51 10.93
CA MET A 1 3.15 -16.55 9.84
C MET A 1 3.36 -15.15 10.38
N THR A 2 4.04 -14.27 9.66
CA THR A 2 4.29 -12.88 10.08
C THR A 2 3.64 -11.97 9.03
N HIS A 3 2.81 -11.03 9.48
CA HIS A 3 2.14 -10.07 8.60
C HIS A 3 3.07 -8.87 8.36
N PRO A 4 3.30 -8.47 7.10
CA PRO A 4 4.21 -7.37 6.79
C PRO A 4 3.76 -6.03 7.38
N LEU A 5 4.72 -5.25 7.88
CA LEU A 5 4.57 -3.83 8.14
C LEU A 5 5.47 -3.10 7.14
N VAL A 6 4.84 -2.43 6.17
CA VAL A 6 5.50 -1.83 5.02
C VAL A 6 5.58 -0.32 5.20
N TYR A 7 6.73 0.25 4.90
CA TYR A 7 6.92 1.70 4.83
C TYR A 7 7.15 2.12 3.38
N GLU A 8 6.20 2.82 2.82
CA GLU A 8 6.28 3.40 1.48
C GLU A 8 7.03 4.71 1.50
N ILE A 9 7.99 4.88 0.61
CA ILE A 9 8.87 6.04 0.50
C ILE A 9 8.82 6.60 -0.92
N ASN A 10 8.48 7.88 -1.08
CA ASN A 10 8.73 8.59 -2.34
C ASN A 10 10.23 8.84 -2.49
N THR A 11 10.91 7.97 -3.23
CA THR A 11 12.37 7.90 -3.30
C THR A 11 13.02 9.23 -3.70
N ARG A 12 12.44 9.91 -4.69
CA ARG A 12 13.02 11.17 -5.22
C ARG A 12 12.93 12.30 -4.20
N CYS A 13 11.76 12.49 -3.59
CA CYS A 13 11.55 13.51 -2.58
C CYS A 13 12.36 13.21 -1.31
N TRP A 14 12.33 11.97 -0.85
CA TRP A 14 13.02 11.53 0.35
C TRP A 14 14.55 11.69 0.28
N LEU A 15 15.21 11.23 -0.81
CA LEU A 15 16.64 11.40 -0.98
C LEU A 15 17.04 12.89 -1.06
N ARG A 16 16.18 13.71 -1.67
CA ARG A 16 16.40 15.16 -1.70
C ARG A 16 16.30 15.78 -0.31
N ASP A 17 15.27 15.43 0.47
CA ASP A 17 15.11 15.91 1.83
C ASP A 17 16.25 15.46 2.73
N LEU A 18 16.69 14.20 2.60
CA LEU A 18 17.89 13.70 3.27
C LEU A 18 19.13 14.50 2.89
N SER A 19 19.33 14.78 1.60
CA SER A 19 20.47 15.55 1.11
C SER A 19 20.49 16.95 1.72
N ILE A 20 19.33 17.60 1.81
CA ILE A 20 19.21 18.94 2.45
C ILE A 20 19.55 18.85 3.94
N ARG A 21 18.98 17.88 4.67
CA ARG A 21 19.25 17.69 6.11
C ARG A 21 20.74 17.45 6.43
N HIS A 22 21.44 16.74 5.53
CA HIS A 22 22.83 16.37 5.73
C HIS A 22 23.84 17.32 5.04
N GLY A 23 23.35 18.34 4.30
CA GLY A 23 24.21 19.32 3.59
C GLY A 23 25.09 18.74 2.50
N ARG A 24 24.75 17.54 1.97
CA ARG A 24 25.46 16.86 0.89
C ARG A 24 24.50 16.04 0.03
N CYS A 25 24.83 15.82 -1.23
CA CYS A 25 24.07 14.94 -2.10
C CYS A 25 24.12 13.50 -1.56
N LEU A 26 22.95 12.91 -1.35
CA LEU A 26 22.79 11.51 -0.93
C LEU A 26 22.11 10.71 -2.03
N THR A 27 22.58 9.50 -2.17
CA THR A 27 22.07 8.46 -3.07
C THR A 27 21.74 7.21 -2.26
N LEU A 28 21.13 6.21 -2.85
CA LEU A 28 20.69 5.00 -2.14
C LEU A 28 21.83 4.32 -1.35
N ASP A 29 23.04 4.27 -1.91
CA ASP A 29 24.22 3.69 -1.24
C ASP A 29 24.74 4.50 -0.06
N THR A 30 24.43 5.81 -0.01
CA THR A 30 24.93 6.74 1.01
C THR A 30 23.88 7.16 2.04
N VAL A 31 22.71 6.52 2.03
CA VAL A 31 21.66 6.71 3.05
C VAL A 31 22.25 6.52 4.44
N PRO A 32 22.02 7.44 5.41
CA PRO A 32 22.55 7.34 6.77
C PRO A 32 22.03 6.12 7.52
N GLU A 33 22.87 5.55 8.38
CA GLU A 33 22.54 4.38 9.21
C GLU A 33 21.39 4.65 10.18
N THR A 34 21.21 5.91 10.56
CA THR A 34 20.12 6.35 11.42
C THR A 34 18.73 6.10 10.84
N GLU A 35 18.56 6.14 9.51
CA GLU A 35 17.28 5.83 8.87
C GLU A 35 16.92 4.35 9.09
N PHE A 36 17.86 3.42 8.93
CA PHE A 36 17.65 1.99 9.16
C PHE A 36 17.32 1.70 10.62
N SER A 37 18.04 2.33 11.56
CA SER A 37 17.78 2.19 12.98
C SER A 37 16.38 2.69 13.39
N GLU A 38 15.93 3.78 12.79
CA GLU A 38 14.58 4.33 13.03
C GLU A 38 13.50 3.40 12.49
N TRP A 39 13.66 2.86 11.29
CA TRP A 39 12.71 1.88 10.76
C TRP A 39 12.66 0.61 11.61
N GLN A 40 13.82 0.12 12.07
CA GLN A 40 13.91 -1.05 12.94
C GLN A 40 13.23 -0.80 14.30
N ARG A 41 13.46 0.36 14.91
CA ARG A 41 12.82 0.76 16.18
C ARG A 41 11.30 0.76 16.08
N ARG A 42 10.75 1.15 14.92
CA ARG A 42 9.31 1.19 14.64
C ARG A 42 8.73 -0.14 14.21
N GLY A 43 9.56 -1.18 14.03
CA GLY A 43 9.13 -2.52 13.73
C GLY A 43 8.74 -2.76 12.26
N PHE A 44 9.17 -1.90 11.33
CA PHE A 44 8.97 -2.15 9.91
C PHE A 44 9.69 -3.44 9.48
N THR A 45 9.10 -4.12 8.51
CA THR A 45 9.64 -5.37 7.95
C THR A 45 10.01 -5.22 6.48
N HIS A 46 9.36 -4.29 5.80
CA HIS A 46 9.55 -4.03 4.38
C HIS A 46 9.61 -2.53 4.10
N LEU A 47 10.47 -2.15 3.16
CA LEU A 47 10.52 -0.79 2.60
C LEU A 47 10.08 -0.88 1.14
N TRP A 48 9.12 -0.04 0.76
CA TRP A 48 8.74 0.14 -0.64
C TRP A 48 9.29 1.47 -1.14
N LEU A 49 10.24 1.39 -2.07
CA LEU A 49 10.80 2.55 -2.76
C LEU A 49 9.96 2.86 -4.01
N MET A 50 9.00 3.77 -3.88
CA MET A 50 8.21 4.27 -5.00
C MET A 50 9.06 5.17 -5.89
N GLY A 51 9.01 4.92 -7.20
CA GLY A 51 9.58 5.84 -8.20
C GLY A 51 11.10 5.76 -8.39
N VAL A 52 11.71 4.58 -8.27
CA VAL A 52 13.17 4.40 -8.48
C VAL A 52 13.57 4.30 -9.95
N TRP A 53 12.62 3.98 -10.85
CA TRP A 53 12.93 3.71 -12.24
C TRP A 53 13.16 4.97 -13.09
N THR A 54 13.88 4.83 -14.17
CA THR A 54 14.18 5.92 -15.09
C THR A 54 12.93 6.38 -15.83
N THR A 55 12.61 7.68 -15.71
CA THR A 55 11.57 8.36 -16.49
C THR A 55 12.18 9.07 -17.69
N GLY A 56 11.41 9.18 -18.78
CA GLY A 56 11.90 9.80 -20.02
C GLY A 56 11.78 11.32 -20.05
N PRO A 57 12.48 11.98 -20.99
CA PRO A 57 12.43 13.42 -21.18
C PRO A 57 11.03 13.89 -21.62
N ARG A 58 10.34 13.13 -22.47
CA ARG A 58 9.01 13.50 -22.97
C ARG A 58 7.96 13.47 -21.85
N ALA A 59 8.00 12.45 -20.98
CA ALA A 59 7.13 12.40 -19.80
C ALA A 59 7.33 13.63 -18.90
N ARG A 60 8.58 14.08 -18.75
CA ARG A 60 8.92 15.30 -18.00
C ARG A 60 8.37 16.56 -18.68
N GLU A 61 8.57 16.69 -19.99
CA GLU A 61 8.04 17.82 -20.77
C GLU A 61 6.52 17.91 -20.66
N LEU A 62 5.81 16.80 -20.80
CA LEU A 62 4.36 16.74 -20.65
C LEU A 62 3.92 17.22 -19.28
N ALA A 63 4.57 16.73 -18.22
CA ALA A 63 4.28 17.14 -16.84
C ALA A 63 4.58 18.63 -16.58
N GLN A 64 5.53 19.23 -17.32
CA GLN A 64 5.85 20.66 -17.24
C GLN A 64 4.88 21.55 -18.01
N CYS A 65 4.10 20.97 -18.94
CA CYS A 65 3.18 21.71 -19.81
C CYS A 65 1.70 21.45 -19.50
N ASP A 66 1.38 20.47 -18.66
CA ASP A 66 0.00 20.12 -18.29
C ASP A 66 -0.61 21.23 -17.39
N PRO A 67 -1.69 21.91 -17.83
CA PRO A 67 -2.27 23.03 -17.06
C PRO A 67 -2.80 22.62 -15.68
N ALA A 68 -3.33 21.39 -15.53
CA ALA A 68 -3.87 20.92 -14.27
C ALA A 68 -2.74 20.62 -13.28
N LEU A 69 -1.65 20.01 -13.75
CA LEU A 69 -0.46 19.76 -12.94
C LEU A 69 0.21 21.08 -12.55
N ILE A 70 0.37 22.04 -13.47
CA ILE A 70 0.93 23.36 -13.19
C ILE A 70 0.14 24.04 -12.07
N ALA A 71 -1.19 24.06 -12.16
CA ALA A 71 -2.04 24.65 -11.13
C ALA A 71 -1.85 23.95 -9.76
N ALA A 72 -1.69 22.63 -9.75
CA ALA A 72 -1.39 21.88 -8.53
C ALA A 72 0.01 22.21 -7.96
N TYR A 73 1.01 22.34 -8.83
CA TYR A 73 2.37 22.75 -8.40
C TYR A 73 2.38 24.16 -7.83
N ASP A 74 1.72 25.12 -8.48
CA ASP A 74 1.62 26.52 -8.02
C ASP A 74 0.97 26.60 -6.64
N ALA A 75 -0.10 25.83 -6.43
CA ALA A 75 -0.80 25.79 -5.15
C ALA A 75 0.03 25.15 -4.04
N LEU A 76 0.75 24.06 -4.35
CA LEU A 76 1.46 23.27 -3.34
C LEU A 76 2.87 23.81 -3.05
N LEU A 77 3.60 24.25 -4.08
CA LEU A 77 5.03 24.52 -4.05
C LEU A 77 5.34 25.87 -4.73
N PRO A 78 4.89 27.00 -4.17
CA PRO A 78 5.14 28.33 -4.76
C PRO A 78 6.63 28.51 -5.06
N GLY A 79 6.93 28.95 -6.29
CA GLY A 79 8.31 29.12 -6.76
C GLY A 79 9.01 27.81 -7.16
N TRP A 80 8.27 26.78 -7.52
CA TRP A 80 8.81 25.59 -8.17
C TRP A 80 9.54 25.97 -9.49
N ARG A 81 10.47 25.13 -9.91
CA ARG A 81 11.26 25.31 -11.13
C ARG A 81 11.25 24.01 -11.94
N ALA A 82 11.55 24.09 -13.24
CA ALA A 82 11.59 22.94 -14.11
C ALA A 82 12.39 21.72 -13.56
N PRO A 83 13.53 21.86 -12.87
CA PRO A 83 14.21 20.74 -12.23
C PRO A 83 13.44 20.07 -11.08
N ASP A 84 12.43 20.73 -10.51
CA ASP A 84 11.59 20.14 -9.45
C ASP A 84 10.56 19.16 -10.03
N ILE A 85 10.42 19.10 -11.37
CA ILE A 85 9.49 18.22 -12.06
C ILE A 85 10.26 17.08 -12.72
N GLY A 86 10.09 15.88 -12.22
CA GLY A 86 10.74 14.66 -12.71
C GLY A 86 9.95 13.87 -13.75
N GLY A 87 8.69 14.25 -13.98
CA GLY A 87 7.70 13.42 -14.71
C GLY A 87 7.13 12.32 -13.83
N SER A 88 6.07 11.68 -14.30
CA SER A 88 5.44 10.56 -13.59
C SER A 88 6.43 9.41 -13.38
N PRO A 89 6.61 8.89 -12.15
CA PRO A 89 7.41 7.71 -11.89
C PRO A 89 6.84 6.45 -12.54
N TYR A 90 5.58 6.49 -12.94
CA TYR A 90 4.88 5.40 -13.60
C TYR A 90 4.97 5.48 -15.14
N SER A 91 5.49 6.58 -15.70
CA SER A 91 5.87 6.68 -17.12
C SER A 91 7.32 6.21 -17.31
N ILE A 92 7.53 4.90 -17.18
CA ILE A 92 8.85 4.26 -17.14
C ILE A 92 9.44 4.19 -18.55
N ALA A 93 10.57 4.88 -18.77
CA ALA A 93 11.35 4.81 -20.01
C ALA A 93 12.36 3.65 -19.99
N ALA A 94 12.82 3.26 -18.80
CA ALA A 94 13.67 2.09 -18.61
C ALA A 94 13.58 1.58 -17.18
N TYR A 95 13.56 0.26 -17.00
CA TYR A 95 13.69 -0.36 -15.68
C TYR A 95 15.15 -0.39 -15.23
N THR A 96 15.76 0.78 -15.18
CA THR A 96 17.10 1.03 -14.66
C THR A 96 17.03 2.13 -13.62
N VAL A 97 17.92 2.08 -12.64
CA VAL A 97 18.02 3.12 -11.61
C VAL A 97 18.91 4.26 -12.13
N PRO A 98 18.42 5.51 -12.14
CA PRO A 98 19.23 6.66 -12.57
C PRO A 98 20.45 6.88 -11.68
N ASP A 99 21.57 7.35 -12.25
CA ASP A 99 22.79 7.70 -11.51
C ASP A 99 22.52 8.73 -10.40
N ALA A 100 21.55 9.63 -10.61
CA ALA A 100 21.13 10.59 -9.61
C ALA A 100 20.57 9.95 -8.32
N LEU A 101 20.11 8.70 -8.38
CA LEU A 101 19.69 7.91 -7.22
C LEU A 101 20.79 6.92 -6.75
N GLY A 102 21.94 6.85 -7.43
CA GLY A 102 23.05 5.95 -7.14
C GLY A 102 23.21 4.80 -8.12
N GLY A 103 22.41 4.75 -9.18
CA GLY A 103 22.47 3.71 -10.21
C GLY A 103 22.14 2.30 -9.67
N GLU A 104 22.37 1.29 -10.47
CA GLU A 104 22.13 -0.11 -10.10
C GLU A 104 23.00 -0.55 -8.89
N ALA A 105 24.24 -0.06 -8.83
CA ALA A 105 25.14 -0.35 -7.71
C ALA A 105 24.62 0.24 -6.39
N GLY A 106 24.05 1.45 -6.45
CA GLY A 106 23.42 2.09 -5.30
C GLY A 106 22.19 1.32 -4.79
N LEU A 107 21.32 0.86 -5.68
CA LEU A 107 20.19 0.02 -5.33
C LEU A 107 20.64 -1.30 -4.70
N GLN A 108 21.63 -1.96 -5.28
CA GLN A 108 22.16 -3.21 -4.75
C GLN A 108 22.76 -3.03 -3.34
N SER A 109 23.56 -1.99 -3.14
CA SER A 109 24.14 -1.64 -1.83
C SER A 109 23.06 -1.36 -0.81
N PHE A 110 22.03 -0.58 -1.17
CA PHE A 110 20.90 -0.28 -0.31
C PHE A 110 20.15 -1.54 0.11
N ARG A 111 19.83 -2.44 -0.85
CA ARG A 111 19.18 -3.72 -0.57
C ARG A 111 20.01 -4.59 0.39
N GLN A 112 21.34 -4.68 0.19
CA GLN A 112 22.21 -5.44 1.08
C GLN A 112 22.18 -4.89 2.51
N ARG A 113 22.19 -3.55 2.66
CA ARG A 113 22.07 -2.90 3.97
C ARG A 113 20.69 -3.15 4.60
N LEU A 114 19.60 -3.08 3.81
CA LEU A 114 18.26 -3.46 4.29
C LEU A 114 18.25 -4.89 4.83
N HIS A 115 18.81 -5.86 4.10
CA HIS A 115 18.88 -7.24 4.55
C HIS A 115 19.71 -7.41 5.83
N ALA A 116 20.82 -6.67 5.98
CA ALA A 116 21.62 -6.68 7.20
C ALA A 116 20.83 -6.21 8.45
N HIS A 117 19.83 -5.35 8.25
CA HIS A 117 18.90 -4.89 9.30
C HIS A 117 17.60 -5.70 9.38
N GLY A 118 17.47 -6.77 8.60
CA GLY A 118 16.30 -7.66 8.62
C GLY A 118 15.10 -7.18 7.80
N PHE A 119 15.28 -6.17 6.96
CA PHE A 119 14.22 -5.66 6.07
C PHE A 119 14.21 -6.36 4.73
N ARG A 120 13.08 -6.26 4.04
CA ARG A 120 12.87 -6.64 2.64
C ARG A 120 12.58 -5.41 1.80
N LEU A 121 12.98 -5.44 0.53
CA LEU A 121 12.79 -4.34 -0.40
C LEU A 121 11.66 -4.62 -1.39
N LEU A 122 10.69 -3.71 -1.49
CA LEU A 122 9.68 -3.71 -2.56
C LEU A 122 9.98 -2.57 -3.55
N LEU A 123 9.74 -2.86 -4.83
CA LEU A 123 9.83 -1.90 -5.93
C LEU A 123 8.53 -1.90 -6.74
N ASP A 124 8.31 -0.87 -7.58
CA ASP A 124 7.18 -0.85 -8.50
C ASP A 124 7.41 -1.76 -9.71
N PHE A 125 6.37 -2.46 -10.12
CA PHE A 125 6.23 -3.02 -11.44
C PHE A 125 4.99 -2.43 -12.10
N VAL A 126 5.17 -1.76 -13.23
CA VAL A 126 4.09 -1.10 -14.00
C VAL A 126 3.77 -1.97 -15.23
N PRO A 127 2.85 -2.92 -15.10
CA PRO A 127 2.62 -3.89 -16.17
C PRO A 127 1.70 -3.38 -17.27
N ASN A 128 0.79 -2.44 -16.96
CA ASN A 128 -0.24 -2.01 -17.91
C ASN A 128 0.33 -1.23 -19.10
N HIS A 129 1.33 -0.40 -18.85
CA HIS A 129 1.88 0.53 -19.84
C HIS A 129 3.38 0.76 -19.59
N LEU A 130 4.03 1.38 -20.55
CA LEU A 130 5.39 1.94 -20.45
C LEU A 130 5.35 3.43 -20.78
N GLY A 131 6.40 4.17 -20.46
CA GLY A 131 6.53 5.56 -20.89
C GLY A 131 6.59 5.69 -22.40
N VAL A 132 6.11 6.81 -22.96
CA VAL A 132 6.20 7.09 -24.40
C VAL A 132 7.64 7.11 -24.89
N ASP A 133 8.61 7.34 -24.01
CA ASP A 133 10.04 7.35 -24.30
C ASP A 133 10.68 5.95 -24.29
N HIS A 134 9.96 4.91 -23.89
CA HIS A 134 10.51 3.56 -23.80
C HIS A 134 10.98 3.06 -25.17
N PRO A 135 12.20 2.50 -25.34
CA PRO A 135 12.73 2.08 -26.63
C PRO A 135 11.80 1.14 -27.42
N TRP A 136 11.05 0.28 -26.73
CA TRP A 136 10.12 -0.65 -27.39
C TRP A 136 9.05 0.04 -28.22
N THR A 137 8.68 1.29 -27.91
CA THR A 137 7.69 2.03 -28.71
C THR A 137 8.13 2.18 -30.18
N ARG A 138 9.46 2.26 -30.41
CA ARG A 138 10.06 2.42 -31.73
C ARG A 138 10.63 1.11 -32.28
N GLU A 139 11.26 0.31 -31.41
CA GLU A 139 11.96 -0.91 -31.80
C GLU A 139 11.03 -2.12 -31.93
N GLN A 140 9.97 -2.16 -31.11
CA GLN A 140 9.04 -3.28 -31.00
C GLN A 140 7.58 -2.78 -30.84
N PRO A 141 7.09 -1.94 -31.78
CA PRO A 141 5.78 -1.29 -31.69
C PRO A 141 4.63 -2.30 -31.63
N ASP A 142 4.82 -3.52 -32.13
CA ASP A 142 3.82 -4.58 -32.10
C ASP A 142 3.50 -5.10 -30.69
N ARG A 143 4.31 -4.75 -29.70
CA ARG A 143 4.02 -5.03 -28.28
C ARG A 143 2.94 -4.12 -27.68
N PHE A 144 2.56 -3.09 -28.40
CA PHE A 144 1.61 -2.08 -27.92
C PHE A 144 0.27 -2.18 -28.65
N VAL A 145 -0.78 -1.70 -28.00
CA VAL A 145 -2.09 -1.52 -28.63
C VAL A 145 -1.97 -0.46 -29.72
N GLN A 146 -2.32 -0.82 -30.96
CA GLN A 146 -2.19 0.03 -32.11
C GLN A 146 -3.52 0.60 -32.55
N SER A 147 -3.53 1.88 -32.92
CA SER A 147 -4.64 2.54 -33.61
C SER A 147 -4.41 2.50 -35.14
N PRO A 148 -5.47 2.29 -35.94
CA PRO A 148 -5.34 2.32 -37.40
C PRO A 148 -4.97 3.69 -37.96
N GLY A 149 -5.04 4.74 -37.16
CA GLY A 149 -4.72 6.12 -37.54
C GLY A 149 -4.75 7.09 -36.36
N PRO A 150 -4.72 8.39 -36.63
CA PRO A 150 -4.83 9.41 -35.60
C PRO A 150 -6.09 9.25 -34.77
N ALA A 151 -5.92 9.28 -33.44
CA ALA A 151 -7.02 9.25 -32.48
C ALA A 151 -6.63 10.06 -31.24
N ALA A 152 -7.60 10.61 -30.51
CA ALA A 152 -7.34 11.34 -29.27
C ALA A 152 -6.64 10.51 -28.19
N ALA A 153 -6.84 9.18 -28.24
CA ALA A 153 -6.23 8.21 -27.31
C ALA A 153 -4.94 7.57 -27.87
N ALA A 154 -4.34 8.12 -28.94
CA ALA A 154 -3.16 7.57 -29.59
C ALA A 154 -2.16 8.65 -30.01
N PHE A 155 -0.90 8.28 -30.05
CA PHE A 155 0.20 9.16 -30.51
C PHE A 155 1.00 8.49 -31.64
N ARG A 156 1.59 9.32 -32.47
CA ARG A 156 2.43 8.86 -33.58
C ARG A 156 3.85 8.56 -33.12
N VAL A 157 4.36 7.44 -33.55
CA VAL A 157 5.76 7.02 -33.38
C VAL A 157 6.36 6.71 -34.74
N THR A 158 7.52 7.28 -35.01
CA THR A 158 8.33 6.91 -36.20
C THR A 158 9.19 5.70 -35.86
N THR A 159 9.00 4.63 -36.60
CA THR A 159 9.74 3.39 -36.47
C THR A 159 10.58 3.13 -37.74
N PRO A 160 11.56 2.19 -37.71
CA PRO A 160 12.31 1.82 -38.91
C PRO A 160 11.43 1.30 -40.07
N ALA A 161 10.24 0.77 -39.76
CA ALA A 161 9.27 0.25 -40.73
C ALA A 161 8.20 1.32 -41.16
N GLY A 162 8.36 2.56 -40.75
CA GLY A 162 7.43 3.66 -41.01
C GLY A 162 6.66 4.07 -39.76
N ASP A 163 5.78 5.05 -39.93
CA ASP A 163 4.97 5.59 -38.83
C ASP A 163 3.95 4.58 -38.30
N ARG A 164 3.77 4.57 -36.99
CA ARG A 164 2.75 3.82 -36.26
C ARG A 164 1.97 4.73 -35.32
N TRP A 165 0.75 4.37 -35.01
CA TRP A 165 -0.09 5.02 -34.01
C TRP A 165 -0.27 4.07 -32.85
N LEU A 166 0.30 4.42 -31.68
CA LEU A 166 0.22 3.62 -30.46
C LEU A 166 -0.80 4.25 -29.51
N ALA A 167 -1.62 3.43 -28.85
CA ALA A 167 -2.55 3.90 -27.85
C ALA A 167 -1.81 4.35 -26.57
N HIS A 168 -2.30 5.43 -25.97
CA HIS A 168 -1.91 5.77 -24.60
C HIS A 168 -2.49 4.78 -23.60
N GLY A 169 -1.82 4.56 -22.49
CA GLY A 169 -2.36 3.83 -21.36
C GLY A 169 -3.61 4.49 -20.81
N LYS A 170 -4.59 3.71 -20.42
CA LYS A 170 -5.80 4.20 -19.76
C LYS A 170 -6.45 3.10 -18.92
N ASP A 171 -7.33 3.52 -18.03
CA ASP A 171 -8.36 2.68 -17.45
C ASP A 171 -9.70 2.82 -18.22
N PRO A 172 -10.74 2.02 -17.88
CA PRO A 172 -12.02 2.09 -18.59
C PRO A 172 -12.86 3.33 -18.27
N TYR A 173 -12.48 4.21 -17.34
CA TYR A 173 -13.34 5.26 -16.79
C TYR A 173 -12.81 6.69 -17.00
N PHE A 174 -11.49 6.85 -17.12
CA PHE A 174 -10.82 8.15 -17.17
C PHE A 174 -10.16 8.40 -18.53
N ALA A 175 -9.73 9.63 -18.75
CA ALA A 175 -8.97 10.02 -19.93
C ALA A 175 -7.64 9.29 -20.00
N PRO A 176 -7.11 9.03 -21.22
CA PRO A 176 -5.81 8.39 -21.39
C PRO A 176 -4.66 9.17 -20.74
N TRP A 177 -3.68 8.45 -20.21
CA TRP A 177 -2.44 9.00 -19.65
C TRP A 177 -1.47 9.31 -20.78
N THR A 178 -1.37 10.58 -21.16
CA THR A 178 -0.69 11.04 -22.39
C THR A 178 0.82 10.83 -22.41
N ASP A 179 1.43 10.53 -21.27
CA ASP A 179 2.86 10.23 -21.11
C ASP A 179 3.17 8.73 -21.19
N THR A 180 2.18 7.89 -21.49
CA THR A 180 2.30 6.42 -21.49
C THR A 180 1.93 5.81 -22.84
N ALA A 181 2.38 4.57 -23.09
CA ALA A 181 2.06 3.70 -24.22
C ALA A 181 1.49 2.38 -23.70
N GLN A 182 0.31 1.99 -24.15
CA GLN A 182 -0.42 0.80 -23.70
C GLN A 182 0.17 -0.50 -24.25
N LEU A 183 0.57 -1.40 -23.38
CA LEU A 183 1.00 -2.75 -23.76
C LEU A 183 -0.18 -3.62 -24.21
N ASP A 184 0.02 -4.46 -25.23
CA ASP A 184 -1.04 -5.33 -25.78
C ASP A 184 -0.92 -6.77 -25.27
N TYR A 185 -1.67 -7.09 -24.23
CA TYR A 185 -1.68 -8.42 -23.60
C TYR A 185 -2.40 -9.50 -24.41
N ARG A 186 -3.03 -9.16 -25.53
CA ARG A 186 -3.57 -10.12 -26.49
C ARG A 186 -2.47 -10.85 -27.28
N ARG A 187 -1.22 -10.34 -27.22
CA ARG A 187 -0.05 -10.89 -27.90
C ARG A 187 0.81 -11.73 -26.96
N ALA A 188 1.14 -12.94 -27.38
CA ALA A 188 1.96 -13.86 -26.60
C ALA A 188 3.38 -13.31 -26.35
N GLU A 189 3.94 -12.63 -27.35
CA GLU A 189 5.29 -12.01 -27.28
C GLU A 189 5.36 -10.89 -26.23
N THR A 190 4.30 -10.09 -26.11
CA THR A 190 4.20 -9.05 -25.07
C THR A 190 4.17 -9.69 -23.68
N ARG A 191 3.32 -10.70 -23.47
CA ARG A 191 3.21 -11.42 -22.19
C ARG A 191 4.54 -12.06 -21.79
N ALA A 192 5.21 -12.76 -22.73
CA ALA A 192 6.51 -13.37 -22.50
C ALA A 192 7.57 -12.33 -22.13
N ALA A 193 7.61 -11.18 -22.84
CA ALA A 193 8.54 -10.11 -22.60
C ALA A 193 8.33 -9.47 -21.23
N LEU A 194 7.06 -9.24 -20.81
CA LEU A 194 6.75 -8.67 -19.48
C LEU A 194 7.05 -9.67 -18.36
N THR A 195 6.83 -10.96 -18.57
CA THR A 195 7.23 -12.00 -17.61
C THR A 195 8.75 -12.03 -17.44
N ALA A 196 9.52 -11.98 -18.52
CA ALA A 196 10.98 -11.92 -18.47
C ALA A 196 11.49 -10.63 -17.77
N LEU A 197 10.86 -9.49 -18.06
CA LEU A 197 11.16 -8.22 -17.40
C LEU A 197 10.90 -8.31 -15.88
N LEU A 198 9.76 -8.86 -15.48
CA LEU A 198 9.42 -9.06 -14.08
C LEU A 198 10.43 -9.97 -13.35
N GLN A 199 10.91 -11.03 -13.99
CA GLN A 199 11.99 -11.86 -13.46
C GLN A 199 13.29 -11.08 -13.27
N THR A 200 13.60 -10.16 -14.19
CA THR A 200 14.77 -9.26 -14.07
C THR A 200 14.62 -8.30 -12.89
N ILE A 201 13.42 -7.80 -12.63
CA ILE A 201 13.12 -6.98 -11.45
C ILE A 201 13.23 -7.81 -10.18
N ALA A 202 12.70 -9.03 -10.18
CA ALA A 202 12.72 -9.93 -9.02
C ALA A 202 14.15 -10.29 -8.56
N ALA A 203 15.13 -10.28 -9.45
CA ALA A 203 16.53 -10.44 -9.07
C ALA A 203 17.09 -9.25 -8.25
N ARG A 204 16.43 -8.06 -8.28
CA ARG A 204 16.90 -6.80 -7.67
C ARG A 204 16.16 -6.41 -6.40
N CYS A 205 15.03 -7.06 -6.08
CA CYS A 205 14.21 -6.75 -4.89
C CYS A 205 13.65 -8.03 -4.26
N ASP A 206 12.82 -7.89 -3.25
CA ASP A 206 12.22 -9.00 -2.50
C ASP A 206 10.70 -9.08 -2.73
N GLY A 207 10.16 -8.13 -3.47
CA GLY A 207 8.76 -8.09 -3.86
C GLY A 207 8.48 -6.88 -4.75
N VAL A 208 7.29 -6.86 -5.33
CA VAL A 208 6.81 -5.75 -6.17
C VAL A 208 5.42 -5.28 -5.75
N ARG A 209 5.22 -3.96 -5.85
CA ARG A 209 3.89 -3.39 -5.97
C ARG A 209 3.56 -3.29 -7.46
N CYS A 210 2.52 -4.00 -7.87
CA CYS A 210 2.05 -4.03 -9.24
C CYS A 210 1.03 -2.91 -9.46
N ASP A 211 1.42 -1.93 -10.26
CA ASP A 211 0.60 -0.79 -10.64
C ASP A 211 -0.64 -1.22 -11.41
N MET A 212 -1.83 -0.73 -11.00
CA MET A 212 -3.10 -0.96 -11.68
C MET A 212 -3.31 -2.43 -12.12
N ALA A 213 -3.00 -3.39 -11.23
CA ALA A 213 -2.92 -4.81 -11.58
C ALA A 213 -4.20 -5.40 -12.19
N MET A 214 -5.37 -4.87 -11.81
CA MET A 214 -6.67 -5.31 -12.33
C MET A 214 -6.91 -4.95 -13.79
N LEU A 215 -6.14 -4.02 -14.38
CA LEU A 215 -6.28 -3.68 -15.80
C LEU A 215 -5.83 -4.80 -16.73
N LEU A 216 -5.04 -5.74 -16.20
CA LEU A 216 -4.56 -6.90 -16.94
C LEU A 216 -5.50 -8.12 -16.85
N LEU A 217 -6.53 -8.07 -16.01
CA LEU A 217 -7.56 -9.10 -16.00
C LEU A 217 -8.19 -9.18 -17.40
N GLN A 218 -8.28 -10.40 -17.95
CA GLN A 218 -8.67 -10.63 -19.33
C GLN A 218 -9.97 -9.91 -19.71
N GLU A 219 -10.98 -9.96 -18.84
CA GLU A 219 -12.26 -9.30 -19.06
C GLU A 219 -12.16 -7.77 -19.03
N VAL A 220 -11.33 -7.21 -18.14
CA VAL A 220 -11.12 -5.76 -18.03
C VAL A 220 -10.37 -5.26 -19.25
N PHE A 221 -9.30 -5.95 -19.62
CA PHE A 221 -8.48 -5.63 -20.80
C PHE A 221 -9.30 -5.71 -22.09
N ALA A 222 -10.01 -6.80 -22.29
CA ALA A 222 -10.84 -7.01 -23.49
C ALA A 222 -11.90 -5.91 -23.65
N ARG A 223 -12.56 -5.50 -22.57
CA ARG A 223 -13.55 -4.41 -22.58
C ARG A 223 -12.91 -3.06 -22.86
N THR A 224 -11.78 -2.75 -22.23
CA THR A 224 -11.09 -1.46 -22.35
C THR A 224 -10.58 -1.22 -23.77
N TRP A 225 -10.13 -2.30 -24.44
CA TRP A 225 -9.47 -2.24 -25.75
C TRP A 225 -10.29 -2.86 -26.89
N ALA A 226 -11.61 -3.02 -26.70
CA ALA A 226 -12.50 -3.65 -27.69
C ALA A 226 -12.50 -2.92 -29.05
N GLU A 227 -12.36 -1.60 -29.07
CA GLU A 227 -12.36 -0.80 -30.28
C GLU A 227 -11.03 -0.80 -31.05
N PHE A 228 -9.97 -1.30 -30.44
CA PHE A 228 -8.64 -1.35 -31.06
C PHE A 228 -8.38 -2.73 -31.66
N PRO A 229 -8.15 -2.83 -32.99
CA PRO A 229 -7.98 -4.10 -33.66
C PRO A 229 -6.70 -4.82 -33.20
N CYS A 230 -6.78 -6.13 -33.09
CA CYS A 230 -5.62 -7.01 -32.91
C CYS A 230 -5.85 -8.26 -33.76
N PRO A 231 -5.46 -8.27 -35.05
CA PRO A 231 -5.76 -9.38 -35.98
C PRO A 231 -5.21 -10.72 -35.51
N ASP A 232 -4.06 -10.72 -34.84
CA ASP A 232 -3.36 -11.92 -34.36
C ASP A 232 -3.61 -12.18 -32.87
N ALA A 233 -4.76 -11.71 -32.34
CA ALA A 233 -5.08 -11.92 -30.95
C ALA A 233 -5.23 -13.42 -30.64
N ALA A 234 -4.37 -13.95 -29.77
CA ALA A 234 -4.63 -15.20 -29.11
C ALA A 234 -5.77 -15.03 -28.10
N SER A 235 -6.40 -16.13 -27.67
CA SER A 235 -7.25 -16.11 -26.47
C SER A 235 -6.36 -16.52 -25.28
N PRO A 236 -5.60 -15.59 -24.71
CA PRO A 236 -4.68 -15.91 -23.64
C PRO A 236 -5.47 -16.15 -22.34
N GLY A 237 -4.95 -17.00 -21.47
CA GLY A 237 -5.39 -17.06 -20.08
C GLY A 237 -5.01 -15.78 -19.30
N GLU A 238 -5.26 -15.77 -18.02
CA GLU A 238 -4.89 -14.64 -17.14
C GLU A 238 -3.36 -14.49 -17.06
N PHE A 239 -2.85 -13.28 -17.34
CA PHE A 239 -1.41 -12.99 -17.30
C PHE A 239 -0.81 -13.31 -15.93
N TRP A 240 -1.49 -12.93 -14.86
CA TRP A 240 -0.99 -13.13 -13.50
C TRP A 240 -0.86 -14.59 -13.11
N ALA A 241 -1.77 -15.46 -13.60
CA ALA A 241 -1.70 -16.91 -13.38
C ALA A 241 -0.45 -17.55 -14.01
N GLU A 242 0.18 -16.89 -14.97
CA GLU A 242 1.43 -17.34 -15.62
C GLU A 242 2.66 -16.64 -15.01
N ALA A 243 2.60 -15.32 -14.85
CA ALA A 243 3.74 -14.50 -14.45
C ALA A 243 4.14 -14.72 -12.98
N ILE A 244 3.17 -14.78 -12.05
CA ILE A 244 3.45 -14.96 -10.62
C ILE A 244 4.15 -16.32 -10.34
N PRO A 245 3.64 -17.47 -10.81
CA PRO A 245 4.33 -18.74 -10.62
C PRO A 245 5.71 -18.78 -11.28
N ALA A 246 5.89 -18.13 -12.45
CA ALA A 246 7.19 -18.05 -13.11
C ALA A 246 8.26 -17.37 -12.27
N VAL A 247 7.90 -16.29 -11.54
CA VAL A 247 8.79 -15.62 -10.60
C VAL A 247 8.98 -16.44 -9.32
N LYS A 248 7.89 -16.91 -8.70
CA LYS A 248 7.95 -17.67 -7.43
C LYS A 248 8.70 -19.00 -7.56
N LYS A 249 8.80 -19.56 -8.77
CA LYS A 249 9.64 -20.74 -9.02
C LYS A 249 11.12 -20.48 -8.73
N GLN A 250 11.63 -19.27 -8.97
CA GLN A 250 13.02 -18.88 -8.75
C GLN A 250 13.18 -18.17 -7.40
N HIS A 251 12.15 -17.46 -6.94
CA HIS A 251 12.11 -16.66 -5.74
C HIS A 251 10.85 -17.00 -4.93
N PRO A 252 10.82 -18.14 -4.17
CA PRO A 252 9.61 -18.65 -3.51
C PRO A 252 8.97 -17.64 -2.53
N ASP A 253 9.79 -16.84 -1.84
CA ASP A 253 9.35 -15.85 -0.84
C ASP A 253 9.10 -14.46 -1.45
N PHE A 254 9.10 -14.33 -2.77
CA PHE A 254 8.89 -13.04 -3.44
C PHE A 254 7.46 -12.56 -3.25
N LEU A 255 7.31 -11.33 -2.75
CA LEU A 255 6.02 -10.75 -2.39
C LEU A 255 5.39 -10.01 -3.59
N PHE A 256 4.13 -10.32 -3.87
CA PHE A 256 3.30 -9.60 -4.84
C PHE A 256 2.22 -8.80 -4.15
N LEU A 257 2.30 -7.47 -4.23
CA LEU A 257 1.30 -6.52 -3.77
C LEU A 257 0.59 -5.92 -4.99
N ALA A 258 -0.72 -6.10 -5.10
CA ALA A 258 -1.51 -5.51 -6.17
C ALA A 258 -2.14 -4.18 -5.73
N GLU A 259 -1.94 -3.15 -6.54
CA GLU A 259 -2.92 -2.08 -6.60
C GLU A 259 -4.19 -2.61 -7.26
N ALA A 260 -5.31 -2.53 -6.55
CA ALA A 260 -6.57 -3.13 -6.95
C ALA A 260 -7.77 -2.27 -6.54
N TYR A 261 -8.74 -2.18 -7.46
CA TYR A 261 -9.97 -1.43 -7.31
C TYR A 261 -11.16 -2.20 -7.91
N TRP A 262 -12.36 -1.64 -7.76
CA TRP A 262 -13.60 -2.07 -8.43
C TRP A 262 -14.07 -3.47 -8.05
N GLY A 263 -13.76 -3.93 -6.84
CA GLY A 263 -14.14 -5.26 -6.37
C GLY A 263 -13.39 -6.40 -7.08
N ARG A 264 -12.17 -6.11 -7.59
CA ARG A 264 -11.30 -7.10 -8.28
C ARG A 264 -10.25 -7.72 -7.35
N GLU A 265 -10.20 -7.28 -6.12
CA GLU A 265 -9.20 -7.65 -5.11
C GLU A 265 -9.17 -9.18 -4.93
N ARG A 266 -10.34 -9.79 -4.69
CA ARG A 266 -10.43 -11.25 -4.50
C ARG A 266 -10.00 -12.04 -5.73
N GLN A 267 -10.32 -11.55 -6.93
CA GLN A 267 -9.90 -12.21 -8.18
C GLN A 267 -8.37 -12.21 -8.30
N LEU A 268 -7.71 -11.09 -8.00
CA LEU A 268 -6.25 -10.99 -8.00
C LEU A 268 -5.60 -11.88 -6.94
N GLN A 269 -6.15 -11.95 -5.72
CA GLN A 269 -5.69 -12.88 -4.69
C GLN A 269 -5.73 -14.36 -5.20
N LEU A 270 -6.82 -14.74 -5.86
CA LEU A 270 -6.97 -16.10 -6.43
C LEU A 270 -5.99 -16.36 -7.58
N LEU A 271 -5.50 -15.33 -8.27
CA LEU A 271 -4.47 -15.42 -9.30
C LEU A 271 -3.04 -15.46 -8.76
N GLY A 272 -2.87 -15.39 -7.42
CA GLY A 272 -1.60 -15.61 -6.75
C GLY A 272 -0.94 -14.39 -6.12
N PHE A 273 -1.60 -13.23 -6.11
CA PHE A 273 -1.14 -12.10 -5.32
C PHE A 273 -1.17 -12.41 -3.83
N ASP A 274 -0.11 -12.09 -3.13
CA ASP A 274 -0.02 -12.26 -1.70
C ASP A 274 -0.90 -11.24 -0.97
N TYR A 275 -0.94 -10.00 -1.50
CA TYR A 275 -1.75 -8.91 -0.96
C TYR A 275 -2.36 -8.05 -2.07
N THR A 276 -3.55 -7.51 -1.78
CA THR A 276 -4.26 -6.53 -2.62
C THR A 276 -4.67 -5.34 -1.78
N TYR A 277 -4.70 -4.13 -2.34
CA TYR A 277 -5.18 -2.94 -1.63
C TYR A 277 -6.61 -3.16 -1.11
N ASP A 278 -6.87 -2.76 0.13
CA ASP A 278 -8.22 -2.71 0.70
C ASP A 278 -8.79 -1.28 0.59
N LYS A 279 -9.12 -0.91 -0.63
CA LYS A 279 -9.66 0.43 -0.93
C LYS A 279 -11.02 0.67 -0.26
N GLN A 280 -11.82 -0.37 -0.11
CA GLN A 280 -13.13 -0.24 0.55
C GLN A 280 -12.97 0.11 2.03
N LEU A 281 -12.05 -0.54 2.73
CA LEU A 281 -11.74 -0.20 4.13
C LEU A 281 -11.27 1.24 4.26
N TYR A 282 -10.33 1.66 3.38
CA TYR A 282 -9.83 3.03 3.34
C TYR A 282 -10.98 4.03 3.18
N ASP A 283 -11.84 3.85 2.18
CA ASP A 283 -12.95 4.76 1.90
C ASP A 283 -13.93 4.89 3.07
N GLU A 284 -14.29 3.77 3.71
CA GLU A 284 -15.21 3.75 4.86
C GLU A 284 -14.59 4.45 6.10
N LEU A 285 -13.29 4.25 6.34
CA LEU A 285 -12.56 4.91 7.43
C LEU A 285 -12.51 6.42 7.21
N LEU A 286 -12.16 6.88 6.02
CA LEU A 286 -12.06 8.32 5.70
C LEU A 286 -13.43 9.01 5.72
N ARG A 287 -14.52 8.30 5.38
CA ARG A 287 -15.91 8.81 5.51
C ARG A 287 -16.41 8.86 6.95
N GLY A 288 -15.67 8.27 7.91
CA GLY A 288 -16.13 8.13 9.31
C GLY A 288 -17.30 7.16 9.48
N HIS A 289 -17.49 6.23 8.55
CA HIS A 289 -18.60 5.29 8.55
C HIS A 289 -18.24 4.00 9.34
N GLY A 290 -18.08 4.10 10.65
CA GLY A 290 -17.61 3.00 11.49
C GLY A 290 -18.45 1.72 11.40
N ALA A 291 -19.76 1.81 11.19
CA ALA A 291 -20.61 0.64 10.95
C ALA A 291 -20.30 -0.05 9.60
N GLY A 292 -20.01 0.72 8.56
CA GLY A 292 -19.60 0.18 7.26
C GLY A 292 -18.22 -0.50 7.33
N VAL A 293 -17.29 0.05 8.09
CA VAL A 293 -16.00 -0.60 8.38
C VAL A 293 -16.20 -1.96 9.03
N GLN A 294 -17.03 -2.04 10.08
CA GLN A 294 -17.33 -3.30 10.76
C GLN A 294 -17.99 -4.31 9.82
N GLU A 295 -18.99 -3.85 9.05
CA GLU A 295 -19.71 -4.68 8.10
C GLU A 295 -18.78 -5.26 7.04
N HIS A 296 -17.94 -4.42 6.40
CA HIS A 296 -16.94 -4.85 5.43
C HIS A 296 -16.02 -5.94 6.00
N LEU A 297 -15.46 -5.70 7.19
CA LEU A 297 -14.51 -6.63 7.81
C LEU A 297 -15.16 -7.95 8.26
N LEU A 298 -16.37 -7.91 8.81
CA LEU A 298 -17.06 -9.12 9.32
C LEU A 298 -17.75 -9.93 8.22
N GLN A 299 -18.12 -9.31 7.08
CA GLN A 299 -18.70 -10.02 5.94
C GLN A 299 -17.62 -10.61 5.02
N SER A 300 -16.40 -10.09 5.10
CA SER A 300 -15.27 -10.61 4.33
C SER A 300 -14.78 -11.95 4.87
N ALA A 301 -14.38 -12.85 4.00
CA ALA A 301 -13.73 -14.09 4.41
C ALA A 301 -12.42 -13.78 5.14
N PRO A 302 -12.06 -14.52 6.22
CA PRO A 302 -10.81 -14.27 6.95
C PRO A 302 -9.56 -14.28 6.07
N GLU A 303 -9.52 -15.15 5.06
CA GLU A 303 -8.41 -15.25 4.10
C GLU A 303 -8.33 -14.02 3.21
N TYR A 304 -9.46 -13.40 2.87
CA TYR A 304 -9.49 -12.14 2.12
C TYR A 304 -8.84 -11.02 2.94
N VAL A 305 -9.25 -10.86 4.20
CA VAL A 305 -8.69 -9.83 5.10
C VAL A 305 -7.20 -10.07 5.34
N ALA A 306 -6.80 -11.33 5.54
CA ALA A 306 -5.40 -11.70 5.75
C ALA A 306 -4.52 -11.53 4.50
N SER A 307 -5.11 -11.48 3.31
CA SER A 307 -4.44 -11.20 2.03
C SER A 307 -4.72 -9.78 1.52
N SER A 308 -5.22 -8.90 2.37
CA SER A 308 -5.42 -7.48 2.05
C SER A 308 -4.27 -6.62 2.58
N ALA A 309 -4.00 -5.52 1.88
CA ALA A 309 -3.11 -4.46 2.30
C ALA A 309 -3.92 -3.29 2.82
N HIS A 310 -3.85 -3.05 4.11
CA HIS A 310 -4.61 -2.04 4.83
C HIS A 310 -3.77 -0.76 5.00
N PHE A 311 -4.37 0.39 4.70
CA PHE A 311 -3.69 1.70 4.77
C PHE A 311 -4.68 2.84 5.07
N LEU A 312 -4.16 3.97 5.51
CA LEU A 312 -4.89 5.22 5.67
C LEU A 312 -4.49 6.29 4.66
N GLU A 313 -3.35 6.12 4.02
CA GLU A 313 -2.85 6.93 2.92
C GLU A 313 -1.77 6.17 2.16
N ASN A 314 -1.54 6.56 0.93
CA ASN A 314 -0.41 6.21 0.09
C ASN A 314 -0.06 7.43 -0.79
N HIS A 315 0.81 7.25 -1.80
CA HIS A 315 1.20 8.36 -2.68
C HIS A 315 0.08 8.91 -3.57
N ASP A 316 -1.01 8.15 -3.78
CA ASP A 316 -2.17 8.56 -4.62
C ASP A 316 -3.32 9.14 -3.79
N GLU A 317 -3.38 8.82 -2.51
CA GLU A 317 -4.51 9.17 -1.65
C GLU A 317 -4.25 10.43 -0.80
N LEU A 318 -5.32 11.00 -0.27
CA LEU A 318 -5.21 12.15 0.64
C LEU A 318 -4.37 11.82 1.88
N ARG A 319 -3.61 12.78 2.36
CA ARG A 319 -2.90 12.66 3.64
C ARG A 319 -3.90 12.57 4.78
N VAL A 320 -3.80 11.53 5.59
CA VAL A 320 -4.76 11.28 6.69
C VAL A 320 -4.79 12.42 7.71
N ALA A 321 -3.64 13.02 8.02
CA ALA A 321 -3.57 14.17 8.93
C ALA A 321 -4.20 15.45 8.35
N GLY A 322 -4.42 15.51 7.02
CA GLY A 322 -5.19 16.56 6.36
C GLY A 322 -6.69 16.26 6.32
N ALA A 323 -7.07 14.99 6.36
CA ALA A 323 -8.45 14.53 6.23
C ALA A 323 -9.17 14.30 7.57
N LEU A 324 -8.46 13.79 8.59
CA LEU A 324 -9.02 13.42 9.89
C LEU A 324 -8.41 14.26 11.03
N ALA A 325 -9.24 14.64 11.99
CA ALA A 325 -8.78 15.15 13.28
C ALA A 325 -8.09 14.02 14.08
N LEU A 326 -7.30 14.38 15.11
CA LEU A 326 -6.42 13.45 15.84
C LEU A 326 -7.17 12.25 16.45
N ALA A 327 -8.37 12.44 17.00
CA ALA A 327 -9.10 11.34 17.65
C ALA A 327 -9.60 10.29 16.63
N PRO A 328 -10.37 10.63 15.56
CA PRO A 328 -10.70 9.66 14.51
C PRO A 328 -9.46 9.10 13.80
N HIS A 329 -8.40 9.89 13.59
CA HIS A 329 -7.12 9.41 13.04
C HIS A 329 -6.53 8.29 13.91
N ARG A 330 -6.50 8.46 15.25
CA ARG A 330 -6.03 7.45 16.21
C ARG A 330 -6.82 6.14 16.09
N ALA A 331 -8.16 6.21 16.10
CA ALA A 331 -9.01 5.04 16.02
C ALA A 331 -8.86 4.30 14.68
N ALA A 332 -8.78 5.04 13.57
CA ALA A 332 -8.55 4.50 12.23
C ALA A 332 -7.15 3.88 12.12
N ALA A 333 -6.10 4.53 12.65
CA ALA A 333 -4.73 4.02 12.63
C ALA A 333 -4.62 2.71 13.44
N LEU A 334 -5.23 2.65 14.63
CA LEU A 334 -5.26 1.41 15.41
C LEU A 334 -6.01 0.31 14.66
N THR A 335 -7.12 0.62 13.99
CA THR A 335 -7.86 -0.35 13.18
C THR A 335 -6.96 -0.94 12.10
N VAL A 336 -6.37 -0.11 11.24
CA VAL A 336 -5.50 -0.57 10.14
C VAL A 336 -4.30 -1.36 10.66
N LEU A 337 -3.63 -0.86 11.69
CA LEU A 337 -2.42 -1.50 12.25
C LEU A 337 -2.72 -2.76 13.06
N GLY A 338 -3.95 -2.89 13.56
CA GLY A 338 -4.41 -4.04 14.34
C GLY A 338 -4.94 -5.21 13.51
N LEU A 339 -5.21 -5.01 12.20
CA LEU A 339 -5.71 -6.07 11.31
C LEU A 339 -4.63 -7.07 10.89
N PRO A 340 -5.01 -8.34 10.59
CA PRO A 340 -4.15 -9.25 9.85
C PRO A 340 -4.03 -8.80 8.39
N GLY A 341 -2.97 -9.20 7.72
CA GLY A 341 -2.67 -8.77 6.36
C GLY A 341 -1.46 -7.85 6.32
N LEU A 342 -1.20 -7.25 5.18
CA LEU A 342 -0.14 -6.26 5.02
C LEU A 342 -0.63 -4.91 5.57
N ARG A 343 0.18 -4.25 6.39
CA ARG A 343 -0.10 -2.94 6.97
C ARG A 343 0.84 -1.93 6.35
N LEU A 344 0.30 -0.96 5.63
CA LEU A 344 1.05 0.03 4.88
C LEU A 344 1.01 1.38 5.59
N LEU A 345 2.17 1.97 5.80
CA LEU A 345 2.36 3.35 6.26
C LEU A 345 3.17 4.12 5.21
N HIS A 346 2.70 5.32 4.87
CA HIS A 346 3.34 6.19 3.90
C HIS A 346 4.29 7.18 4.57
N GLU A 347 5.40 7.48 3.92
CA GLU A 347 6.37 8.48 4.37
C GLU A 347 5.69 9.84 4.59
N GLY A 348 5.95 10.45 5.77
CA GLY A 348 5.25 11.67 6.22
C GLY A 348 4.02 11.40 7.08
N GLN A 349 3.37 10.23 6.98
CA GLN A 349 2.23 9.87 7.82
C GLN A 349 2.59 9.89 9.30
N LEU A 350 3.74 9.34 9.65
CA LEU A 350 4.24 9.26 11.03
C LEU A 350 4.55 10.64 11.64
N THR A 351 4.71 11.64 10.81
CA THR A 351 5.01 13.02 11.24
C THR A 351 3.84 13.98 11.06
N GLY A 352 2.71 13.48 10.54
CA GLY A 352 1.50 14.27 10.35
C GLY A 352 1.54 15.20 9.15
N ALA A 353 2.23 14.80 8.06
CA ALA A 353 2.20 15.52 6.79
C ALA A 353 0.76 15.64 6.27
N ARG A 354 0.40 16.81 5.76
CA ARG A 354 -0.97 17.19 5.38
C ARG A 354 -1.14 17.42 3.89
N TYR A 355 -0.04 17.68 3.18
CA TYR A 355 -0.09 18.00 1.76
C TYR A 355 0.18 16.76 0.92
N HIS A 356 -0.81 16.42 0.07
CA HIS A 356 -0.62 15.42 -0.99
C HIS A 356 0.19 16.08 -2.12
N ALA A 357 1.37 15.53 -2.42
CA ALA A 357 2.23 16.03 -3.47
C ALA A 357 2.04 15.22 -4.76
N PRO A 358 1.78 15.87 -5.91
CA PRO A 358 1.78 15.18 -7.20
C PRO A 358 3.06 14.37 -7.41
N VAL A 359 2.91 13.11 -7.85
CA VAL A 359 4.02 12.16 -8.00
C VAL A 359 5.09 12.61 -9.01
N GLN A 360 4.76 13.56 -9.88
CA GLN A 360 5.67 14.16 -10.85
C GLN A 360 6.74 15.03 -10.19
N LEU A 361 6.50 15.50 -8.96
CA LEU A 361 7.46 16.35 -8.25
C LEU A 361 8.63 15.52 -7.66
N THR A 362 9.83 16.12 -7.70
CA THR A 362 11.03 15.62 -7.02
C THR A 362 11.33 16.40 -5.74
N ARG A 363 10.48 17.39 -5.42
CA ARG A 363 10.54 18.24 -4.23
C ARG A 363 9.13 18.45 -3.70
N ARG A 364 8.99 18.49 -2.40
CA ARG A 364 7.74 18.75 -1.69
C ARG A 364 7.89 19.91 -0.71
N PRO A 365 6.80 20.52 -0.21
CA PRO A 365 6.86 21.50 0.86
C PRO A 365 7.51 20.89 2.10
N ALA A 366 8.28 21.71 2.82
CA ALA A 366 8.76 21.32 4.14
C ALA A 366 7.59 21.44 5.14
N GLU A 367 7.23 20.34 5.77
CA GLU A 367 6.23 20.30 6.83
C GLU A 367 6.90 19.93 8.14
N PRO A 368 6.82 20.79 9.18
CA PRO A 368 7.33 20.44 10.49
C PRO A 368 6.51 19.28 11.07
N PRO A 369 7.17 18.31 11.75
CA PRO A 369 6.46 17.24 12.43
C PRO A 369 5.42 17.80 13.43
N VAL A 370 4.23 17.19 13.45
CA VAL A 370 3.17 17.46 14.42
C VAL A 370 3.40 16.57 15.65
N PRO A 371 3.81 17.13 16.81
CA PRO A 371 4.25 16.33 17.96
C PRO A 371 3.24 15.29 18.42
N GLU A 372 1.94 15.63 18.38
CA GLU A 372 0.86 14.76 18.80
C GLU A 372 0.71 13.53 17.85
N VAL A 373 0.95 13.73 16.55
CA VAL A 373 0.91 12.62 15.57
C VAL A 373 2.15 11.74 15.70
N VAL A 374 3.31 12.32 15.91
CA VAL A 374 4.54 11.56 16.18
C VAL A 374 4.36 10.68 17.41
N ALA A 375 3.88 11.26 18.52
CA ALA A 375 3.62 10.54 19.77
C ALA A 375 2.57 9.43 19.57
N LEU A 376 1.51 9.71 18.79
CA LEU A 376 0.49 8.73 18.45
C LEU A 376 1.08 7.48 17.78
N TYR A 377 1.84 7.64 16.71
CA TYR A 377 2.39 6.49 15.98
C TYR A 377 3.49 5.78 16.76
N ASP A 378 4.37 6.51 17.47
CA ASP A 378 5.39 5.87 18.32
C ASP A 378 4.72 5.05 19.44
N GLN A 379 3.64 5.52 20.05
CA GLN A 379 2.88 4.78 21.05
C GLN A 379 2.18 3.55 20.45
N LEU A 380 1.46 3.72 19.32
CA LEU A 380 0.74 2.61 18.67
C LEU A 380 1.69 1.51 18.24
N LEU A 381 2.75 1.84 17.51
CA LEU A 381 3.70 0.84 16.98
C LEU A 381 4.41 0.09 18.12
N ALA A 382 4.81 0.78 19.19
CA ALA A 382 5.42 0.16 20.35
C ALA A 382 4.44 -0.77 21.09
N ALA A 383 3.18 -0.36 21.27
CA ALA A 383 2.16 -1.17 21.93
C ALA A 383 1.81 -2.41 21.12
N LEU A 384 1.63 -2.29 19.81
CA LEU A 384 1.34 -3.41 18.91
C LEU A 384 2.50 -4.44 18.89
N ALA A 385 3.75 -3.95 18.88
CA ALA A 385 4.94 -4.82 18.94
C ALA A 385 5.01 -5.61 20.26
N ARG A 386 4.72 -4.95 21.40
CA ARG A 386 4.65 -5.59 22.73
C ARG A 386 3.54 -6.62 22.80
N GLY A 387 2.37 -6.32 22.24
CA GLY A 387 1.23 -7.22 22.17
C GLY A 387 1.37 -8.37 21.17
N GLY A 388 2.47 -8.44 20.41
CA GLY A 388 2.69 -9.48 19.41
C GLY A 388 1.78 -9.37 18.19
N VAL A 389 1.14 -8.23 17.99
CA VAL A 389 0.26 -7.97 16.83
C VAL A 389 1.06 -8.06 15.53
N GLY A 390 0.49 -8.74 14.53
CA GLY A 390 1.17 -9.04 13.28
C GLY A 390 1.93 -10.37 13.28
N ARG A 391 1.85 -11.17 14.35
CA ARG A 391 2.47 -12.49 14.44
C ARG A 391 1.42 -13.57 14.65
N GLY A 392 1.44 -14.61 13.81
CA GLY A 392 0.47 -15.70 13.88
C GLY A 392 -0.90 -15.37 13.29
N PRO A 393 -1.88 -16.25 13.47
CA PRO A 393 -3.24 -16.02 12.98
C PRO A 393 -3.96 -15.01 13.89
N ALA A 394 -4.72 -14.10 13.28
CA ALA A 394 -5.62 -13.22 14.02
C ALA A 394 -7.07 -13.58 13.71
N GLN A 395 -7.97 -13.19 14.59
CA GLN A 395 -9.40 -13.39 14.42
C GLN A 395 -10.16 -12.08 14.62
N LEU A 396 -10.97 -11.71 13.63
CA LEU A 396 -11.98 -10.66 13.77
C LEU A 396 -13.11 -11.18 14.65
N ILE A 397 -13.50 -10.39 15.65
CA ILE A 397 -14.52 -10.75 16.62
C ILE A 397 -15.78 -9.90 16.37
N ALA A 398 -16.92 -10.55 16.18
CA ALA A 398 -18.20 -9.85 16.10
C ALA A 398 -18.61 -9.37 17.49
N PRO A 399 -18.68 -8.05 17.75
CA PRO A 399 -19.12 -7.53 19.03
C PRO A 399 -20.61 -7.81 19.27
N ARG A 400 -20.99 -8.05 20.53
CA ARG A 400 -22.38 -8.19 20.93
C ARG A 400 -22.87 -6.93 21.62
N ALA A 401 -24.18 -6.62 21.45
CA ALA A 401 -24.81 -5.49 22.13
C ALA A 401 -24.69 -5.63 23.65
N ALA A 402 -24.32 -4.55 24.32
CA ALA A 402 -24.24 -4.54 25.80
C ALA A 402 -25.60 -4.78 26.48
N TRP A 403 -26.67 -4.33 25.82
CA TRP A 403 -28.08 -4.62 26.16
C TRP A 403 -28.95 -4.52 24.89
N PRO A 404 -30.18 -5.09 24.89
CA PRO A 404 -30.97 -5.28 23.66
C PRO A 404 -31.26 -4.02 22.83
N ALA A 405 -31.34 -2.84 23.45
CA ALA A 405 -31.61 -1.58 22.74
C ALA A 405 -30.37 -0.76 22.43
N ASN A 406 -29.15 -1.28 22.67
CA ASN A 406 -27.93 -0.56 22.43
C ASN A 406 -27.31 -0.92 21.05
N PRO A 407 -27.39 -0.03 20.04
CA PRO A 407 -26.83 -0.29 18.72
C PRO A 407 -25.33 0.07 18.61
N THR A 408 -24.71 0.65 19.65
CA THR A 408 -23.37 1.23 19.57
C THR A 408 -22.27 0.20 19.29
N HIS A 409 -22.53 -1.09 19.60
CA HIS A 409 -21.63 -2.20 19.25
C HIS A 409 -21.28 -2.27 17.76
N ARG A 410 -22.10 -1.68 16.87
CA ARG A 410 -21.89 -1.70 15.41
C ARG A 410 -20.71 -0.82 14.95
N HIS A 411 -20.14 -0.03 15.83
CA HIS A 411 -18.99 0.83 15.53
C HIS A 411 -17.67 0.30 16.11
N PHE A 412 -17.71 -0.85 16.78
CA PHE A 412 -16.52 -1.45 17.37
C PHE A 412 -15.82 -2.37 16.40
N ILE A 413 -14.51 -2.22 16.30
CA ILE A 413 -13.63 -3.17 15.64
C ILE A 413 -12.86 -3.92 16.72
N LEU A 414 -12.93 -5.25 16.66
CA LEU A 414 -12.31 -6.16 17.63
C LEU A 414 -11.45 -7.17 16.90
N VAL A 415 -10.17 -7.21 17.20
CA VAL A 415 -9.22 -8.16 16.59
C VAL A 415 -8.46 -8.90 17.69
N LEU A 416 -8.61 -10.20 17.73
CA LEU A 416 -7.92 -11.08 18.67
C LEU A 416 -6.67 -11.67 18.04
N TRP A 417 -5.53 -11.48 18.71
CA TRP A 417 -4.25 -12.05 18.36
C TRP A 417 -3.84 -13.06 19.43
N PRO A 418 -3.77 -14.35 19.11
CA PRO A 418 -3.19 -15.35 20.01
C PRO A 418 -1.72 -15.03 20.28
N GLY A 419 -1.31 -15.09 21.54
CA GLY A 419 0.07 -14.86 21.97
C GLY A 419 0.83 -16.17 22.23
N ALA A 420 1.88 -16.08 23.05
CA ALA A 420 2.61 -17.22 23.61
C ALA A 420 1.62 -18.10 24.42
N PRO A 421 2.00 -19.35 24.81
CA PRO A 421 1.09 -20.20 25.56
C PRO A 421 0.39 -19.42 26.67
N ASP A 422 -0.93 -19.51 26.65
CA ASP A 422 -1.80 -18.89 27.65
C ASP A 422 -1.89 -17.35 27.65
N THR A 423 -1.49 -16.67 26.58
CA THR A 423 -1.67 -15.20 26.43
C THR A 423 -2.45 -14.85 25.17
N PHE A 424 -3.05 -13.67 25.12
CA PHE A 424 -3.64 -13.12 23.92
C PHE A 424 -3.62 -11.59 23.95
N THR A 425 -3.75 -10.98 22.77
CA THR A 425 -3.92 -9.53 22.65
C THR A 425 -5.23 -9.21 21.93
N LEU A 426 -6.04 -8.36 22.54
CA LEU A 426 -7.27 -7.85 21.94
C LEU A 426 -7.08 -6.38 21.55
N VAL A 427 -7.10 -6.10 20.25
CA VAL A 427 -7.14 -4.74 19.71
C VAL A 427 -8.58 -4.30 19.61
N THR A 428 -8.90 -3.13 20.16
CA THR A 428 -10.26 -2.59 20.17
C THR A 428 -10.29 -1.13 19.73
N ALA A 429 -11.25 -0.77 18.87
CA ALA A 429 -11.49 0.60 18.46
C ALA A 429 -12.99 0.87 18.38
N ASN A 430 -13.44 1.99 18.95
CA ASN A 430 -14.75 2.57 18.71
C ASN A 430 -14.60 3.62 17.59
N LEU A 431 -15.17 3.41 16.43
CA LEU A 431 -15.10 4.33 15.29
C LEU A 431 -16.22 5.38 15.27
N ALA A 432 -17.07 5.42 16.32
CA ALA A 432 -18.16 6.39 16.40
C ALA A 432 -17.72 7.72 17.03
N PRO A 433 -18.36 8.85 16.63
CA PRO A 433 -18.16 10.16 17.26
C PRO A 433 -18.87 10.32 18.63
N HIS A 434 -19.27 9.21 19.24
CA HIS A 434 -19.96 9.16 20.54
C HIS A 434 -19.47 7.95 21.35
N PRO A 435 -19.63 7.94 22.69
CA PRO A 435 -19.34 6.77 23.49
C PRO A 435 -20.16 5.55 23.03
N GLY A 436 -19.59 4.37 23.20
CA GLY A 436 -20.22 3.12 22.82
C GLY A 436 -19.88 1.98 23.78
N GLN A 437 -20.76 0.99 23.85
CA GLN A 437 -20.61 -0.18 24.71
C GLN A 437 -20.90 -1.46 23.94
N CYS A 438 -20.09 -2.48 24.21
CA CYS A 438 -20.30 -3.81 23.65
C CYS A 438 -19.73 -4.90 24.56
N TYR A 439 -20.07 -6.14 24.28
CA TYR A 439 -19.32 -7.30 24.75
C TYR A 439 -18.45 -7.86 23.62
N ALA A 440 -17.17 -8.11 23.91
CA ALA A 440 -16.24 -8.84 23.04
C ALA A 440 -16.27 -10.33 23.45
N PRO A 441 -16.95 -11.23 22.71
CA PRO A 441 -16.84 -12.66 22.96
C PRO A 441 -15.42 -13.12 22.62
N LEU A 442 -14.77 -13.84 23.53
CA LEU A 442 -13.37 -14.24 23.38
C LEU A 442 -13.29 -15.74 23.06
N PRO A 443 -12.98 -16.13 21.81
CA PRO A 443 -12.82 -17.54 21.42
C PRO A 443 -11.43 -18.07 21.80
N VAL A 444 -11.09 -17.96 23.09
CA VAL A 444 -9.81 -18.43 23.64
C VAL A 444 -10.03 -19.78 24.31
N ALA A 445 -9.20 -20.77 23.98
CA ALA A 445 -9.27 -22.10 24.58
C ALA A 445 -9.01 -22.02 26.10
N ASP A 446 -9.74 -22.84 26.85
CA ASP A 446 -9.60 -22.95 28.29
C ASP A 446 -9.76 -21.62 29.09
N LEU A 447 -10.40 -20.61 28.48
CA LEU A 447 -10.58 -19.28 29.06
C LEU A 447 -11.19 -19.32 30.49
N ALA A 448 -12.16 -20.22 30.72
CA ALA A 448 -12.85 -20.35 32.00
C ALA A 448 -12.03 -21.01 33.12
N ARG A 449 -10.88 -21.62 32.80
CA ARG A 449 -10.12 -22.40 33.78
C ARG A 449 -9.25 -21.56 34.73
N ARG A 450 -9.06 -20.29 34.44
CA ARG A 450 -8.21 -19.38 35.19
C ARG A 450 -8.77 -17.95 35.21
N ASN A 451 -8.22 -17.12 36.05
CA ASN A 451 -8.46 -15.69 36.02
C ASN A 451 -7.43 -15.01 35.10
N TRP A 452 -7.71 -13.76 34.72
CA TRP A 452 -6.93 -13.03 33.74
C TRP A 452 -6.65 -11.61 34.20
N ILE A 453 -5.42 -11.15 33.98
CA ILE A 453 -5.02 -9.76 34.02
C ILE A 453 -5.03 -9.23 32.58
N LEU A 454 -5.82 -8.20 32.30
CA LEU A 454 -5.84 -7.49 31.04
C LEU A 454 -5.16 -6.14 31.22
N ARG A 455 -4.00 -5.95 30.61
CA ARG A 455 -3.26 -4.67 30.64
C ARG A 455 -3.51 -3.91 29.35
N ASP A 456 -3.97 -2.65 29.46
CA ASP A 456 -4.03 -1.78 28.28
C ASP A 456 -2.63 -1.27 27.96
N LEU A 457 -2.12 -1.63 26.77
CA LEU A 457 -0.78 -1.23 26.32
C LEU A 457 -0.68 0.23 25.85
N LEU A 458 -1.83 0.93 25.74
CA LEU A 458 -1.91 2.36 25.38
C LEU A 458 -2.05 3.28 26.61
N SER A 459 -2.33 2.70 27.79
CA SER A 459 -2.42 3.42 29.05
C SER A 459 -1.76 2.59 30.16
N GLU A 460 -1.88 3.04 31.41
CA GLU A 460 -1.45 2.28 32.59
C GLU A 460 -2.58 1.47 33.21
N GLU A 461 -3.74 1.41 32.58
CA GLU A 461 -4.92 0.71 33.10
C GLU A 461 -4.73 -0.82 32.99
N TRP A 462 -5.23 -1.51 34.01
CA TRP A 462 -5.29 -2.96 34.03
C TRP A 462 -6.54 -3.46 34.79
N HIS A 463 -6.99 -4.64 34.42
CA HIS A 463 -8.25 -5.19 34.94
C HIS A 463 -8.10 -6.67 35.28
N HIS A 464 -8.54 -7.08 36.47
CA HIS A 464 -8.76 -8.49 36.77
C HIS A 464 -10.12 -8.94 36.21
N ARG A 465 -10.16 -10.12 35.60
CA ARG A 465 -11.38 -10.73 35.10
C ARG A 465 -11.37 -12.21 35.41
N THR A 466 -12.53 -12.74 35.84
CA THR A 466 -12.66 -14.19 36.03
C THR A 466 -12.87 -14.87 34.68
N GLY A 467 -12.22 -16.03 34.47
CA GLY A 467 -12.38 -16.79 33.25
C GLY A 467 -13.82 -17.22 32.96
N PRO A 468 -14.60 -17.71 33.95
CA PRO A 468 -16.01 -18.02 33.74
C PRO A 468 -16.86 -16.83 33.26
N GLU A 469 -16.61 -15.61 33.74
CA GLU A 469 -17.27 -14.40 33.25
C GLU A 469 -16.92 -14.11 31.81
N LEU A 470 -15.62 -14.10 31.48
CA LEU A 470 -15.13 -13.89 30.12
C LEU A 470 -15.66 -14.92 29.12
N GLN A 471 -15.76 -16.21 29.55
CA GLN A 471 -16.30 -17.30 28.73
C GLN A 471 -17.80 -17.15 28.46
N THR A 472 -18.57 -16.71 29.44
CA THR A 472 -20.04 -16.65 29.32
C THR A 472 -20.53 -15.35 28.71
N ARG A 473 -20.00 -14.22 29.16
CA ARG A 473 -20.45 -12.88 28.76
C ARG A 473 -19.51 -12.24 27.70
N GLY A 474 -18.24 -12.57 27.67
CA GLY A 474 -17.21 -11.84 26.98
C GLY A 474 -16.66 -10.68 27.80
N LEU A 475 -15.69 -9.96 27.25
CA LEU A 475 -15.15 -8.74 27.86
C LEU A 475 -16.11 -7.57 27.60
N TYR A 476 -16.61 -6.94 28.65
CA TYR A 476 -17.38 -5.70 28.54
C TYR A 476 -16.43 -4.53 28.21
N LEU A 477 -16.79 -3.77 27.19
CA LEU A 477 -16.08 -2.59 26.72
C LEU A 477 -17.01 -1.38 26.79
N ASP A 478 -16.52 -0.28 27.37
CA ASP A 478 -17.17 1.03 27.39
C ASP A 478 -16.12 2.07 26.95
N LEU A 479 -16.19 2.44 25.67
CA LEU A 479 -15.18 3.32 25.07
C LEU A 479 -15.79 4.70 24.75
N PRO A 480 -15.04 5.78 24.99
CA PRO A 480 -15.42 7.11 24.55
C PRO A 480 -15.52 7.20 23.02
N ALA A 481 -15.97 8.35 22.51
CA ALA A 481 -15.88 8.67 21.09
C ALA A 481 -14.44 8.45 20.58
N TYR A 482 -14.29 7.66 19.50
CA TYR A 482 -13.01 7.28 18.92
C TYR A 482 -12.02 6.64 19.91
N GLY A 483 -12.55 5.98 20.93
CA GLY A 483 -11.76 5.25 21.94
C GLY A 483 -10.99 4.10 21.29
N ALA A 484 -9.76 3.90 21.73
CA ALA A 484 -8.84 2.91 21.18
C ALA A 484 -8.02 2.29 22.33
N GLN A 485 -8.01 0.95 22.44
CA GLN A 485 -7.27 0.21 23.47
C GLN A 485 -6.62 -1.06 22.87
N ILE A 486 -5.53 -1.49 23.48
CA ILE A 486 -4.84 -2.75 23.17
C ILE A 486 -4.69 -3.52 24.48
N PHE A 487 -5.55 -4.47 24.73
CA PHE A 487 -5.46 -5.33 25.92
C PHE A 487 -4.52 -6.51 25.67
N HIS A 488 -3.43 -6.57 26.41
CA HIS A 488 -2.64 -7.79 26.52
C HIS A 488 -3.14 -8.56 27.74
N ALA A 489 -3.56 -9.80 27.53
CA ALA A 489 -4.11 -10.68 28.56
C ALA A 489 -3.12 -11.78 28.93
N GLU A 490 -2.89 -11.93 30.22
CA GLU A 490 -2.04 -12.98 30.83
C GLU A 490 -2.78 -13.64 31.99
N PRO A 491 -2.47 -14.91 32.34
CA PRO A 491 -3.06 -15.54 33.51
C PRO A 491 -2.79 -14.76 34.79
N ASP A 492 -3.78 -14.74 35.67
CA ASP A 492 -3.69 -14.19 37.03
C ASP A 492 -3.44 -15.38 37.97
N ASP A 493 -2.17 -15.74 38.17
CA ASP A 493 -1.72 -16.90 38.97
C ASP A 493 -1.67 -16.58 40.48
#